data_f46801bc278896b51cd92bfdc14de052
#
_entry.id   f46801bc278896b51cd92bfdc14de052
#
_cell.length_a   1.000
_cell.length_b   1.000
_cell.length_c   1.000
_cell.angle_alpha   90.00
_cell.angle_beta   90.00
_cell.angle_gamma   90.00
#
_symmetry.space_group_name_H-M   'P 1'
#
loop_
_entity.id
_entity.type
_entity.pdbx_description
1 polymer ?
#
loop_
_entity_poly.entity_id
_entity_poly.type
_entity_poly.pdbx_seq_one_letter_code
_entity_poly.pdbx_strand_id
1 'polypeptide(L)'
;MRRATGNRAPRLTNKVSIQRSLDGHSFSVAGLDRDYTGEAVVTVEILTPQTLLVPAELLGDADSGLFAAAGMACQEGETIVRSMPRMAGATEVVALMVLDTQLLQRIREQVGYRAEFTTPLLEGPMAAQQTVWLHYAPGVLYIKVFGRTLRLAEAIPAEEDADILYFIDRLGRALPLRQMRLHLSGPRAKALRKIVGRRFRRVVCES
;
A
#
# COMPACT_ATOMS: atom_id res chain seq x y z
N MET A 1 -46.96 -8.13 8.76
CA MET A 1 -45.65 -7.61 9.23
C MET A 1 -44.70 -7.52 8.03
N ARG A 2 -44.44 -6.32 7.51
CA ARG A 2 -43.51 -6.09 6.41
C ARG A 2 -42.15 -5.74 7.02
N ARG A 3 -41.10 -6.55 6.71
CA ARG A 3 -39.71 -6.24 7.09
C ARG A 3 -39.23 -5.05 6.25
N ALA A 4 -38.85 -3.97 6.93
CA ALA A 4 -38.18 -2.84 6.33
C ALA A 4 -36.76 -3.27 5.89
N THR A 5 -36.51 -3.29 4.58
CA THR A 5 -35.17 -3.39 4.01
C THR A 5 -34.50 -2.02 4.18
N GLY A 6 -33.65 -1.93 5.20
CA GLY A 6 -32.83 -0.75 5.42
C GLY A 6 -31.85 -0.58 4.26
N ASN A 7 -32.11 0.44 3.44
CA ASN A 7 -31.16 0.97 2.46
C ASN A 7 -29.96 1.53 3.23
N ARG A 8 -28.88 0.76 3.32
CA ARG A 8 -27.59 1.29 3.80
C ARG A 8 -27.11 2.27 2.71
N ALA A 9 -27.22 3.56 3.02
CA ALA A 9 -26.53 4.58 2.24
C ALA A 9 -25.05 4.18 2.07
N PRO A 10 -24.45 4.38 0.88
CA PRO A 10 -23.02 4.11 0.71
C PRO A 10 -22.27 4.92 1.77
N ARG A 11 -21.44 4.25 2.58
CA ARG A 11 -20.53 4.92 3.51
C ARG A 11 -19.67 5.82 2.64
N LEU A 12 -19.85 7.13 2.76
CA LEU A 12 -18.92 8.12 2.23
C LEU A 12 -17.55 7.73 2.80
N THR A 13 -16.67 7.28 1.94
CA THR A 13 -15.33 6.89 2.36
C THR A 13 -14.58 8.17 2.70
N ASN A 14 -14.24 8.39 3.97
CA ASN A 14 -13.36 9.46 4.48
C ASN A 14 -11.92 9.21 4.03
N LYS A 15 -11.74 9.03 2.74
CA LYS A 15 -10.47 8.62 2.14
C LYS A 15 -10.06 9.60 1.05
N VAL A 16 -8.85 10.13 1.20
CA VAL A 16 -8.09 10.80 0.16
C VAL A 16 -7.17 9.77 -0.46
N SER A 17 -7.11 9.68 -1.77
CA SER A 17 -6.18 8.80 -2.48
C SER A 17 -5.21 9.66 -3.30
N ILE A 18 -3.92 9.40 -3.11
CA ILE A 18 -2.83 10.10 -3.76
C ILE A 18 -2.00 9.07 -4.50
N GLN A 19 -1.85 9.24 -5.78
CA GLN A 19 -1.11 8.31 -6.62
C GLN A 19 0.01 9.05 -7.35
N ARG A 20 1.24 8.51 -7.25
CA ARG A 20 2.36 8.97 -8.06
C ARG A 20 2.11 8.59 -9.52
N SER A 21 2.27 9.55 -10.41
CA SER A 21 2.13 9.34 -11.86
C SER A 21 3.29 8.49 -12.40
N LEU A 22 3.09 7.87 -13.55
CA LEU A 22 4.07 6.99 -14.18
C LEU A 22 5.35 7.73 -14.59
N ASP A 23 5.25 9.04 -14.86
CA ASP A 23 6.41 9.90 -15.13
C ASP A 23 7.37 10.03 -13.93
N GLY A 24 6.94 9.61 -12.74
CA GLY A 24 7.72 9.66 -11.52
C GLY A 24 7.87 11.05 -10.91
N HIS A 25 7.26 12.09 -11.48
CA HIS A 25 7.46 13.49 -11.08
C HIS A 25 6.19 14.17 -10.58
N SER A 26 5.02 13.64 -10.86
CA SER A 26 3.74 14.23 -10.48
C SER A 26 2.88 13.30 -9.64
N PHE A 27 1.86 13.87 -8.99
CA PHE A 27 0.89 13.13 -8.20
C PHE A 27 -0.52 13.47 -8.63
N SER A 28 -1.34 12.46 -8.83
CA SER A 28 -2.79 12.61 -8.98
C SER A 28 -3.46 12.49 -7.62
N VAL A 29 -4.48 13.31 -7.37
CA VAL A 29 -5.17 13.37 -6.08
C VAL A 29 -6.66 13.19 -6.28
N ALA A 30 -7.27 12.33 -5.52
CA ALA A 30 -8.71 12.12 -5.49
C ALA A 30 -9.26 12.27 -4.07
N GLY A 31 -10.34 13.02 -3.93
CA GLY A 31 -11.08 13.17 -2.67
C GLY A 31 -10.60 14.31 -1.78
N LEU A 32 -9.53 15.04 -2.11
CA LEU A 32 -9.03 16.14 -1.26
C LEU A 32 -10.00 17.32 -1.16
N ASP A 33 -10.78 17.58 -2.22
CA ASP A 33 -11.71 18.71 -2.29
C ASP A 33 -13.05 18.47 -1.55
N ARG A 34 -13.16 17.36 -0.81
CA ARG A 34 -14.35 17.06 -0.01
C ARG A 34 -14.36 17.85 1.29
N ASP A 35 -15.56 18.09 1.81
CA ASP A 35 -15.72 18.60 3.17
C ASP A 35 -15.49 17.47 4.19
N TYR A 36 -14.50 17.65 5.03
CA TYR A 36 -14.16 16.73 6.13
C TYR A 36 -14.55 17.29 7.50
N THR A 37 -15.37 18.34 7.52
CA THR A 37 -15.85 18.93 8.79
C THR A 37 -16.64 17.88 9.57
N GLY A 38 -16.27 17.68 10.84
CA GLY A 38 -16.91 16.67 11.70
C GLY A 38 -16.30 15.26 11.64
N GLU A 39 -15.40 14.96 10.70
CA GLU A 39 -14.69 13.70 10.68
C GLU A 39 -13.57 13.66 11.72
N ALA A 40 -13.52 12.60 12.53
CA ALA A 40 -12.47 12.45 13.55
C ALA A 40 -11.12 12.10 12.92
N VAL A 41 -11.15 11.27 11.86
CA VAL A 41 -9.96 10.79 11.13
C VAL A 41 -10.25 10.79 9.63
N VAL A 42 -9.29 11.25 8.85
CA VAL A 42 -9.31 11.18 7.39
C VAL A 42 -8.14 10.33 6.92
N THR A 43 -8.43 9.19 6.33
CA THR A 43 -7.40 8.30 5.79
C THR A 43 -6.84 8.87 4.50
N VAL A 44 -5.53 9.08 4.45
CA VAL A 44 -4.78 9.53 3.28
C VAL A 44 -3.95 8.37 2.76
N GLU A 45 -4.45 7.70 1.71
CA GLU A 45 -3.74 6.59 1.08
C GLU A 45 -2.76 7.10 0.04
N ILE A 46 -1.50 6.70 0.17
CA ILE A 46 -0.43 7.08 -0.75
C ILE A 46 -0.01 5.86 -1.56
N LEU A 47 -0.14 5.99 -2.88
CA LEU A 47 0.18 4.96 -3.87
C LEU A 47 1.47 5.38 -4.59
N THR A 48 2.60 4.89 -4.09
CA THR A 48 3.93 5.18 -4.66
C THR A 48 4.84 3.95 -4.55
N PRO A 49 5.69 3.68 -5.56
CA PRO A 49 6.71 2.64 -5.45
C PRO A 49 7.77 2.99 -4.39
N GLN A 50 7.94 4.27 -4.06
CA GLN A 50 8.81 4.71 -2.98
C GLN A 50 8.10 4.55 -1.63
N THR A 51 7.85 3.31 -1.26
CA THR A 51 7.20 2.91 -0.01
C THR A 51 8.04 1.84 0.66
N LEU A 52 8.32 2.00 1.95
CA LEU A 52 9.09 1.05 2.75
C LEU A 52 8.34 0.75 4.05
N LEU A 53 8.28 -0.52 4.45
CA LEU A 53 7.91 -0.92 5.81
C LEU A 53 9.16 -1.08 6.66
N VAL A 54 9.21 -0.38 7.80
CA VAL A 54 10.29 -0.49 8.78
C VAL A 54 9.74 -0.88 10.15
N PRO A 55 10.46 -1.69 10.94
CA PRO A 55 10.13 -1.88 12.34
C PRO A 55 10.11 -0.54 13.07
N ALA A 56 9.05 -0.30 13.86
CA ALA A 56 8.89 0.98 14.56
C ALA A 56 10.06 1.28 15.52
N GLU A 57 10.65 0.23 16.10
CA GLU A 57 11.80 0.33 16.99
C GLU A 57 13.08 0.88 16.33
N LEU A 58 13.17 0.79 14.99
CA LEU A 58 14.31 1.33 14.23
C LEU A 58 14.14 2.80 13.85
N LEU A 59 12.94 3.35 14.06
CA LEU A 59 12.65 4.76 13.81
C LEU A 59 12.95 5.57 15.05
N GLY A 60 14.21 5.95 15.24
CA GLY A 60 14.59 6.97 16.21
C GLY A 60 14.05 8.37 15.86
N ASP A 61 14.29 9.34 16.72
CA ASP A 61 13.66 10.67 16.62
C ASP A 61 14.03 11.49 15.39
N ALA A 62 15.02 11.12 14.59
CA ALA A 62 15.42 11.87 13.41
C ALA A 62 16.45 11.19 12.53
N ASP A 63 16.15 10.12 11.81
CA ASP A 63 17.22 9.60 10.95
C ASP A 63 16.91 9.69 9.45
N SER A 64 17.19 10.88 8.87
CA SER A 64 17.34 11.05 7.41
C SER A 64 18.40 10.11 6.82
N GLY A 65 19.41 9.73 7.60
CA GLY A 65 20.45 8.78 7.21
C GLY A 65 19.92 7.36 7.06
N LEU A 66 18.98 6.94 7.89
CA LEU A 66 18.37 5.61 7.83
C LEU A 66 17.52 5.47 6.56
N PHE A 67 16.85 6.53 6.11
CA PHE A 67 16.06 6.54 4.89
C PHE A 67 16.91 6.43 3.64
N ALA A 68 18.06 7.12 3.61
CA ALA A 68 19.03 7.01 2.53
C ALA A 68 19.65 5.61 2.47
N ALA A 69 20.00 5.03 3.63
CA ALA A 69 20.52 3.66 3.73
C ALA A 69 19.50 2.60 3.29
N ALA A 70 18.20 2.86 3.48
CA ALA A 70 17.12 2.00 3.03
C ALA A 70 16.76 2.17 1.54
N GLY A 71 17.49 3.02 0.79
CA GLY A 71 17.26 3.26 -0.63
C GLY A 71 16.08 4.19 -0.94
N MET A 72 15.55 4.90 0.06
CA MET A 72 14.54 5.93 -0.14
C MET A 72 15.23 7.26 -0.45
N ALA A 73 15.27 7.62 -1.72
CA ALA A 73 15.76 8.92 -2.17
C ALA A 73 14.56 9.86 -2.41
N CYS A 74 14.52 11.00 -1.70
CA CYS A 74 13.65 12.10 -2.06
C CYS A 74 14.30 12.96 -3.14
N GLN A 75 13.53 13.34 -4.14
CA GLN A 75 13.89 14.37 -5.09
C GLN A 75 13.69 15.77 -4.48
N GLU A 76 14.18 16.80 -5.16
CA GLU A 76 13.89 18.17 -4.76
C GLU A 76 12.36 18.40 -4.77
N GLY A 77 11.84 19.01 -3.70
CA GLY A 77 10.41 19.21 -3.51
C GLY A 77 9.64 18.02 -2.92
N GLU A 78 10.31 16.90 -2.63
CA GLU A 78 9.68 15.74 -1.98
C GLU A 78 10.04 15.63 -0.49
N THR A 79 9.21 14.93 0.23
CA THR A 79 9.40 14.63 1.65
C THR A 79 8.91 13.22 1.99
N ILE A 80 9.37 12.68 3.10
CA ILE A 80 8.90 11.40 3.62
C ILE A 80 7.80 11.63 4.65
N VAL A 81 6.67 10.96 4.45
CA VAL A 81 5.60 10.89 5.43
C VAL A 81 5.56 9.50 6.07
N ARG A 82 5.08 9.45 7.31
CA ARG A 82 4.98 8.21 8.10
C ARG A 82 3.53 7.84 8.32
N SER A 83 3.24 6.55 8.30
CA SER A 83 1.95 6.03 8.76
C SER A 83 1.92 5.98 10.30
N MET A 84 0.72 5.76 10.85
CA MET A 84 0.60 5.25 12.20
C MET A 84 1.17 3.83 12.30
N PRO A 85 1.74 3.44 13.45
CA PRO A 85 2.25 2.09 13.66
C PRO A 85 1.16 1.02 13.51
N ARG A 86 1.53 -0.13 12.96
CA ARG A 86 0.65 -1.30 12.77
C ARG A 86 1.38 -2.58 13.16
N MET A 87 0.65 -3.54 13.72
CA MET A 87 1.23 -4.85 14.04
C MET A 87 1.36 -5.72 12.79
N ALA A 88 2.56 -6.21 12.51
CA ALA A 88 2.87 -7.22 11.50
C ALA A 88 3.34 -8.50 12.20
N GLY A 89 2.41 -9.36 12.57
CA GLY A 89 2.70 -10.48 13.47
C GLY A 89 3.07 -9.98 14.87
N ALA A 90 4.29 -10.25 15.32
CA ALA A 90 4.80 -9.80 16.62
C ALA A 90 5.59 -8.46 16.54
N THR A 91 5.80 -7.93 15.35
CA THR A 91 6.59 -6.71 15.14
C THR A 91 5.67 -5.54 14.82
N GLU A 92 5.85 -4.43 15.50
CA GLU A 92 5.23 -3.17 15.13
C GLU A 92 5.99 -2.55 13.96
N VAL A 93 5.27 -2.16 12.91
CA VAL A 93 5.83 -1.58 11.69
C VAL A 93 5.22 -0.23 11.37
N VAL A 94 5.98 0.62 10.72
CA VAL A 94 5.58 1.90 10.18
C VAL A 94 5.86 1.90 8.68
N ALA A 95 4.96 2.43 7.89
CA ALA A 95 5.22 2.69 6.49
C ALA A 95 5.82 4.09 6.32
N LEU A 96 6.90 4.16 5.55
CA LEU A 96 7.50 5.38 5.05
C LEU A 96 7.13 5.53 3.59
N MET A 97 6.67 6.71 3.18
CA MET A 97 6.21 6.98 1.82
C MET A 97 6.72 8.33 1.36
N VAL A 98 7.19 8.41 0.13
CA VAL A 98 7.60 9.69 -0.46
C VAL A 98 6.38 10.41 -1.02
N LEU A 99 6.28 11.69 -0.70
CA LEU A 99 5.21 12.58 -1.13
C LEU A 99 5.76 13.95 -1.51
N ASP A 100 5.11 14.63 -2.44
CA ASP A 100 5.39 16.01 -2.77
C ASP A 100 5.10 16.94 -1.57
N THR A 101 6.01 17.88 -1.30
CA THR A 101 5.94 18.76 -0.12
C THR A 101 4.76 19.75 -0.22
N GLN A 102 4.46 20.27 -1.43
CA GLN A 102 3.34 21.19 -1.62
C GLN A 102 2.01 20.44 -1.43
N LEU A 103 1.94 19.19 -1.92
CA LEU A 103 0.77 18.36 -1.72
C LEU A 103 0.56 18.02 -0.25
N LEU A 104 1.64 17.72 0.50
CA LEU A 104 1.55 17.53 1.96
C LEU A 104 1.00 18.77 2.66
N GLN A 105 1.44 19.97 2.24
CA GLN A 105 0.94 21.22 2.78
C GLN A 105 -0.56 21.39 2.50
N ARG A 106 -1.01 21.15 1.27
CA ARG A 106 -2.44 21.19 0.90
C ARG A 106 -3.29 20.22 1.73
N ILE A 107 -2.78 19.01 1.98
CA ILE A 107 -3.46 18.03 2.85
C ILE A 107 -3.58 18.57 4.26
N ARG A 108 -2.51 19.16 4.81
CA ARG A 108 -2.52 19.75 6.17
C ARG A 108 -3.48 20.92 6.29
N GLU A 109 -3.59 21.76 5.26
CA GLU A 109 -4.53 22.88 5.22
C GLU A 109 -5.99 22.38 5.17
N GLN A 110 -6.29 21.36 4.39
CA GLN A 110 -7.65 20.84 4.18
C GLN A 110 -8.12 19.92 5.31
N VAL A 111 -7.25 19.04 5.78
CA VAL A 111 -7.60 17.97 6.72
C VAL A 111 -7.05 18.21 8.12
N GLY A 112 -5.95 18.94 8.25
CA GLY A 112 -5.26 19.21 9.51
C GLY A 112 -4.63 17.97 10.13
N TYR A 113 -4.65 17.92 11.46
CA TYR A 113 -4.09 16.80 12.25
C TYR A 113 -4.91 15.51 12.17
N ARG A 114 -6.05 15.52 11.49
CA ARG A 114 -6.92 14.35 11.30
C ARG A 114 -6.42 13.44 10.19
N ALA A 115 -5.42 13.86 9.43
CA ALA A 115 -4.83 13.05 8.35
C ALA A 115 -4.04 11.88 8.92
N GLU A 116 -4.48 10.65 8.63
CA GLU A 116 -3.72 9.43 8.87
C GLU A 116 -3.22 8.85 7.55
N PHE A 117 -1.91 8.87 7.36
CA PHE A 117 -1.28 8.35 6.16
C PHE A 117 -1.23 6.83 6.17
N THR A 118 -1.56 6.21 5.04
CA THR A 118 -1.53 4.77 4.84
C THR A 118 -1.07 4.41 3.44
N THR A 119 -0.82 3.12 3.21
CA THR A 119 -0.43 2.51 1.94
C THR A 119 -0.98 1.10 1.85
N PRO A 120 -1.17 0.52 0.65
CA PRO A 120 -1.60 -0.86 0.51
C PRO A 120 -0.73 -1.89 1.26
N LEU A 121 0.56 -1.60 1.52
CA LEU A 121 1.39 -2.49 2.32
C LEU A 121 0.92 -2.64 3.78
N LEU A 122 0.19 -1.68 4.32
CA LEU A 122 -0.43 -1.75 5.65
C LEU A 122 -1.82 -2.38 5.62
N GLU A 123 -2.39 -2.54 4.43
CA GLU A 123 -3.68 -3.21 4.23
C GLU A 123 -3.50 -4.71 3.96
N GLY A 124 -4.61 -5.43 3.87
CA GLY A 124 -4.60 -6.87 3.66
C GLY A 124 -3.97 -7.64 4.82
N PRO A 125 -3.54 -8.88 4.61
CA PRO A 125 -3.02 -9.71 5.70
C PRO A 125 -1.70 -9.15 6.24
N MET A 126 -1.63 -8.94 7.55
CA MET A 126 -0.39 -8.58 8.29
C MET A 126 0.25 -9.81 8.93
N ALA A 127 -0.46 -10.94 8.97
CA ALA A 127 0.05 -12.25 9.35
C ALA A 127 -0.61 -13.32 8.47
N ALA A 128 0.19 -14.21 7.91
CA ALA A 128 -0.27 -15.33 7.07
C ALA A 128 0.80 -16.44 7.07
N GLN A 129 0.45 -17.62 6.57
CA GLN A 129 1.41 -18.71 6.42
C GLN A 129 1.54 -19.12 4.96
N GLN A 130 2.78 -19.22 4.47
CA GLN A 130 3.13 -19.62 3.12
C GLN A 130 2.23 -18.94 2.07
N THR A 131 2.17 -17.62 2.14
CA THR A 131 1.28 -16.81 1.32
C THR A 131 2.06 -15.71 0.64
N VAL A 132 1.79 -15.46 -0.63
CA VAL A 132 2.14 -14.25 -1.33
C VAL A 132 0.88 -13.42 -1.45
N TRP A 133 0.92 -12.19 -0.98
CA TRP A 133 -0.13 -11.22 -1.19
C TRP A 133 0.30 -10.21 -2.24
N LEU A 134 -0.59 -9.92 -3.17
CA LEU A 134 -0.38 -8.92 -4.22
C LEU A 134 -1.55 -7.93 -4.25
N HIS A 135 -1.20 -6.67 -4.36
CA HIS A 135 -2.13 -5.59 -4.64
C HIS A 135 -1.56 -4.73 -5.76
N TYR A 136 -2.33 -4.49 -6.79
CA TYR A 136 -1.92 -3.62 -7.89
C TYR A 136 -2.73 -2.31 -7.85
N ALA A 137 -2.01 -1.21 -7.78
CA ALA A 137 -2.49 0.12 -8.12
C ALA A 137 -1.80 0.55 -9.43
N PRO A 138 -2.37 1.46 -10.24
CA PRO A 138 -1.73 1.88 -11.47
C PRO A 138 -0.28 2.33 -11.25
N GLY A 139 0.67 1.72 -11.98
CA GLY A 139 2.10 2.00 -11.86
C GLY A 139 2.82 1.32 -10.69
N VAL A 140 2.12 0.65 -9.76
CA VAL A 140 2.75 0.06 -8.57
C VAL A 140 2.18 -1.31 -8.26
N LEU A 141 3.05 -2.29 -8.10
CA LEU A 141 2.73 -3.60 -7.54
C LEU A 141 3.22 -3.68 -6.10
N TYR A 142 2.31 -3.84 -5.16
CA TYR A 142 2.62 -4.10 -3.76
C TYR A 142 2.67 -5.60 -3.52
N ILE A 143 3.74 -6.06 -2.88
CA ILE A 143 4.00 -7.48 -2.61
C ILE A 143 4.27 -7.68 -1.12
N LYS A 144 3.59 -8.65 -0.51
CA LYS A 144 3.99 -9.21 0.78
C LYS A 144 4.20 -10.72 0.63
N VAL A 145 5.28 -11.21 1.23
CA VAL A 145 5.58 -12.66 1.26
C VAL A 145 5.67 -13.11 2.70
N PHE A 146 4.90 -14.12 3.02
CA PHE A 146 4.86 -14.74 4.33
C PHE A 146 5.43 -16.16 4.26
N GLY A 147 6.39 -16.45 5.15
CA GLY A 147 6.73 -17.80 5.55
C GLY A 147 5.92 -18.16 6.80
N ARG A 148 6.59 -18.28 7.95
CA ARG A 148 5.95 -18.26 9.27
C ARG A 148 5.69 -16.82 9.75
N THR A 149 6.52 -15.89 9.31
CA THR A 149 6.43 -14.45 9.56
C THR A 149 6.47 -13.70 8.22
N LEU A 150 6.26 -12.40 8.23
CA LEU A 150 6.51 -11.52 7.08
C LEU A 150 8.00 -11.58 6.70
N ARG A 151 8.31 -11.95 5.46
CA ARG A 151 9.67 -12.11 4.93
C ARG A 151 10.06 -11.01 3.95
N LEU A 152 9.06 -10.48 3.25
CA LEU A 152 9.23 -9.45 2.24
C LEU A 152 8.00 -8.56 2.25
N ALA A 153 8.20 -7.26 2.17
CA ALA A 153 7.16 -6.27 1.89
C ALA A 153 7.78 -5.19 0.99
N GLU A 154 7.36 -5.12 -0.24
CA GLU A 154 7.90 -4.20 -1.24
C GLU A 154 6.79 -3.55 -2.06
N ALA A 155 7.03 -2.31 -2.48
CA ALA A 155 6.30 -1.60 -3.51
C ALA A 155 7.21 -1.49 -4.73
N ILE A 156 6.77 -2.02 -5.87
CA ILE A 156 7.59 -2.20 -7.06
C ILE A 156 6.95 -1.41 -8.20
N PRO A 157 7.71 -0.60 -8.95
CA PRO A 157 7.21 -0.01 -10.18
C PRO A 157 6.73 -1.12 -11.14
N ALA A 158 5.50 -1.03 -11.62
CA ALA A 158 4.93 -1.97 -12.57
C ALA A 158 3.87 -1.27 -13.42
N GLU A 159 4.21 -0.98 -14.65
CA GLU A 159 3.34 -0.27 -15.57
C GLU A 159 2.48 -1.25 -16.37
N GLU A 160 3.11 -2.36 -16.78
CA GLU A 160 2.52 -3.37 -17.64
C GLU A 160 2.41 -4.74 -16.98
N ASP A 161 1.62 -5.60 -17.59
CA ASP A 161 1.49 -7.01 -17.17
C ASP A 161 2.83 -7.75 -17.26
N ALA A 162 3.72 -7.34 -18.19
CA ALA A 162 5.05 -7.88 -18.34
C ALA A 162 5.95 -7.63 -17.12
N ASP A 163 5.85 -6.44 -16.51
CA ASP A 163 6.60 -6.11 -15.30
C ASP A 163 6.16 -7.01 -14.16
N ILE A 164 4.85 -7.18 -13.99
CA ILE A 164 4.29 -8.06 -12.96
C ILE A 164 4.79 -9.51 -13.15
N LEU A 165 4.77 -10.01 -14.39
CA LEU A 165 5.27 -11.34 -14.71
C LEU A 165 6.75 -11.48 -14.39
N TYR A 166 7.55 -10.49 -14.75
CA TYR A 166 8.99 -10.48 -14.49
C TYR A 166 9.29 -10.60 -12.98
N PHE A 167 8.62 -9.78 -12.16
CA PHE A 167 8.83 -9.82 -10.70
C PHE A 167 8.35 -11.15 -10.09
N ILE A 168 7.22 -11.68 -10.51
CA ILE A 168 6.73 -12.98 -10.03
C ILE A 168 7.64 -14.12 -10.46
N ASP A 169 8.17 -14.10 -11.68
CA ASP A 169 9.13 -15.12 -12.14
C ASP A 169 10.45 -15.01 -11.36
N ARG A 170 10.93 -13.80 -11.08
CA ARG A 170 12.09 -13.57 -10.23
C ARG A 170 11.85 -14.08 -8.80
N LEU A 171 10.69 -13.81 -8.23
CA LEU A 171 10.28 -14.33 -6.92
C LEU A 171 10.23 -15.86 -6.92
N GLY A 172 9.76 -16.47 -8.01
CA GLY A 172 9.69 -17.93 -8.19
C GLY A 172 11.05 -18.63 -8.25
N ARG A 173 12.13 -17.91 -8.54
CA ARG A 173 13.51 -18.46 -8.46
C ARG A 173 13.97 -18.61 -7.01
N ALA A 174 13.47 -17.77 -6.11
CA ALA A 174 13.86 -17.76 -4.70
C ALA A 174 12.86 -18.52 -3.79
N LEU A 175 11.61 -18.71 -4.24
CA LEU A 175 10.53 -19.25 -3.45
C LEU A 175 9.75 -20.35 -4.19
N PRO A 176 9.27 -21.38 -3.47
CA PRO A 176 8.46 -22.45 -4.05
C PRO A 176 7.01 -22.01 -4.26
N LEU A 177 6.75 -21.10 -5.21
CA LEU A 177 5.43 -20.48 -5.41
C LEU A 177 4.31 -21.51 -5.61
N ARG A 178 4.61 -22.66 -6.24
CA ARG A 178 3.65 -23.76 -6.42
C ARG A 178 3.16 -24.39 -5.12
N GLN A 179 3.86 -24.15 -4.01
CA GLN A 179 3.45 -24.60 -2.68
C GLN A 179 2.79 -23.47 -1.86
N MET A 180 2.85 -22.23 -2.35
CA MET A 180 2.33 -21.06 -1.67
C MET A 180 0.91 -20.72 -2.14
N ARG A 181 0.17 -20.05 -1.26
CA ARG A 181 -1.12 -19.43 -1.60
C ARG A 181 -0.88 -18.06 -2.21
N LEU A 182 -1.71 -17.69 -3.17
CA LEU A 182 -1.76 -16.33 -3.68
C LEU A 182 -3.02 -15.65 -3.17
N HIS A 183 -2.86 -14.52 -2.53
CA HIS A 183 -3.93 -13.66 -2.09
C HIS A 183 -3.88 -12.36 -2.89
N LEU A 184 -4.94 -12.06 -3.60
CA LEU A 184 -5.06 -10.91 -4.48
C LEU A 184 -6.07 -9.92 -3.94
N SER A 185 -5.71 -8.66 -3.88
CA SER A 185 -6.60 -7.58 -3.47
C SER A 185 -6.56 -6.40 -4.46
N GLY A 186 -7.48 -5.47 -4.28
CA GLY A 186 -7.59 -4.27 -5.11
C GLY A 186 -8.34 -4.46 -6.43
N PRO A 187 -8.49 -3.38 -7.20
CA PRO A 187 -9.40 -3.32 -8.35
C PRO A 187 -9.02 -4.28 -9.49
N ARG A 188 -7.74 -4.65 -9.62
CA ARG A 188 -7.25 -5.57 -10.64
C ARG A 188 -7.07 -7.02 -10.18
N ALA A 189 -7.53 -7.42 -9.00
CA ALA A 189 -7.36 -8.76 -8.45
C ALA A 189 -7.77 -9.88 -9.43
N LYS A 190 -8.89 -9.73 -10.13
CA LYS A 190 -9.36 -10.70 -11.14
C LYS A 190 -8.43 -10.77 -12.37
N ALA A 191 -7.88 -9.64 -12.81
CA ALA A 191 -6.91 -9.60 -13.91
C ALA A 191 -5.58 -10.25 -13.48
N LEU A 192 -5.06 -9.90 -12.32
CA LEU A 192 -3.85 -10.51 -11.74
C LEU A 192 -3.97 -12.03 -11.64
N ARG A 193 -5.14 -12.55 -11.25
CA ARG A 193 -5.38 -14.00 -11.21
C ARG A 193 -5.15 -14.67 -12.57
N LYS A 194 -5.55 -14.04 -13.66
CA LYS A 194 -5.34 -14.58 -15.00
C LYS A 194 -3.86 -14.58 -15.39
N ILE A 195 -3.13 -13.53 -15.00
CA ILE A 195 -1.72 -13.31 -15.35
C ILE A 195 -0.82 -14.27 -14.58
N VAL A 196 -0.94 -14.33 -13.25
CA VAL A 196 0.03 -15.01 -12.38
C VAL A 196 -0.52 -16.24 -11.65
N GLY A 197 -1.82 -16.45 -11.63
CA GLY A 197 -2.47 -17.44 -10.76
C GLY A 197 -2.01 -18.87 -10.97
N ARG A 198 -1.63 -19.26 -12.20
CA ARG A 198 -1.16 -20.61 -12.53
C ARG A 198 0.17 -21.00 -11.87
N ARG A 199 0.92 -20.03 -11.33
CA ARG A 199 2.19 -20.22 -10.65
C ARG A 199 2.04 -20.66 -9.20
N PHE A 200 0.83 -20.58 -8.65
CA PHE A 200 0.54 -20.78 -7.24
C PHE A 200 -0.36 -21.98 -7.00
N ARG A 201 -0.28 -22.56 -5.78
CA ARG A 201 -1.10 -23.71 -5.38
C ARG A 201 -2.60 -23.36 -5.32
N ARG A 202 -2.93 -22.19 -4.79
CA ARG A 202 -4.30 -21.73 -4.58
C ARG A 202 -4.33 -20.20 -4.69
N VAL A 203 -5.38 -19.71 -5.33
CA VAL A 203 -5.59 -18.26 -5.49
C VAL A 203 -6.88 -17.85 -4.79
N VAL A 204 -6.78 -16.84 -3.94
CA VAL A 204 -7.90 -16.16 -3.26
C VAL A 204 -7.92 -14.73 -3.79
N CYS A 205 -9.09 -14.24 -4.20
CA CYS A 205 -9.30 -12.85 -4.57
C CYS A 205 -10.24 -12.22 -3.54
N GLU A 206 -9.82 -11.13 -2.95
CA GLU A 206 -10.73 -10.23 -2.22
C GLU A 206 -11.45 -9.36 -3.23
N SER A 207 -12.75 -9.27 -3.10
CA SER A 207 -13.64 -8.42 -3.92
C SER A 207 -14.00 -7.16 -3.18
#